data_b1a21b3c3a3086828af61b70e8cc1c42
#
_entry.id   b1a21b3c3a3086828af61b70e8cc1c42
#
_cell.length_a   1.000
_cell.length_b   1.000
_cell.length_c   1.000
_cell.angle_alpha   90.00
_cell.angle_beta   90.00
_cell.angle_gamma   90.00
#
_symmetry.space_group_name_H-M   'P 1'
#
loop_
_entity.id
_entity.type
_entity.pdbx_description
1 polymer ?
#
loop_
_entity_poly.entity_id
_entity_poly.type
_entity_poly.pdbx_seq_one_letter_code
_entity_poly.pdbx_strand_id
1 'polypeptide(L)'
;MLIEFSVKNFMSIKDEMTFSMVAGIGDENIENTIKNGSTGERYLKSAAIYGANASGKTNFMKAITAAILMVRKSNLRNINEPLLEMRPFKFDLKTINEPCEFKFVFIKNNIKYIYGFSADINRIY
;
A
#
# COMPACT_ATOMS: atom_id res chain seq x y z
N MET A 1 -9.46 6.11 -7.82
CA MET A 1 -8.09 6.70 -7.84
C MET A 1 -7.42 6.40 -6.51
N LEU A 2 -6.22 5.83 -6.51
CA LEU A 2 -5.43 5.63 -5.29
C LEU A 2 -4.92 6.98 -4.77
N ILE A 3 -5.08 7.22 -3.46
CA ILE A 3 -4.62 8.42 -2.77
C ILE A 3 -3.40 8.11 -1.90
N GLU A 4 -3.50 7.04 -1.10
CA GLU A 4 -2.40 6.59 -0.23
C GLU A 4 -2.34 5.08 -0.20
N PHE A 5 -1.12 4.57 -0.03
CA PHE A 5 -0.86 3.18 0.28
C PHE A 5 0.14 3.11 1.43
N SER A 6 -0.24 2.44 2.51
CA SER A 6 0.66 2.18 3.64
C SER A 6 0.92 0.69 3.77
N VAL A 7 2.14 0.36 4.16
CA VAL A 7 2.58 -1.01 4.42
C VAL A 7 3.50 -1.03 5.63
N LYS A 8 3.37 -2.07 6.47
CA LYS A 8 4.22 -2.32 7.62
C LYS A 8 4.54 -3.81 7.72
N ASN A 9 5.73 -4.11 8.21
CA ASN A 9 6.20 -5.47 8.43
C ASN A 9 6.16 -6.35 7.17
N PHE A 10 6.73 -5.87 6.07
CA PHE A 10 6.74 -6.60 4.80
C PHE A 10 8.13 -6.59 4.15
N MET A 11 8.73 -7.75 3.96
CA MET A 11 10.05 -7.96 3.35
C MET A 11 11.16 -7.12 4.01
N SER A 12 11.65 -6.03 3.37
CA SER A 12 12.64 -5.10 3.93
C SER A 12 12.03 -3.91 4.66
N ILE A 13 10.70 -3.81 4.69
CA ILE A 13 9.96 -2.73 5.32
C ILE A 13 9.56 -3.18 6.73
N LYS A 14 10.22 -2.66 7.76
CA LYS A 14 9.92 -2.96 9.16
C LYS A 14 8.78 -2.09 9.68
N ASP A 15 9.03 -0.79 9.69
CA ASP A 15 8.10 0.22 10.20
C ASP A 15 7.11 0.65 9.13
N GLU A 16 6.02 1.30 9.54
CA GLU A 16 5.01 1.78 8.59
C GLU A 16 5.61 2.76 7.60
N MET A 17 5.45 2.47 6.33
CA MET A 17 5.81 3.34 5.22
C MET A 17 4.55 3.70 4.44
N THR A 18 4.33 5.00 4.24
CA THR A 18 3.19 5.52 3.50
C THR A 18 3.65 6.21 2.22
N PHE A 19 3.08 5.79 1.12
CA PHE A 19 3.16 6.46 -0.18
C PHE A 19 1.89 7.29 -0.39
N SER A 20 2.05 8.57 -0.71
CA SER A 20 0.92 9.50 -0.90
C SER A 20 0.94 10.13 -2.29
N MET A 21 -0.24 10.21 -2.88
CA MET A 21 -0.53 10.92 -4.13
C MET A 21 -1.17 12.28 -3.88
N VAL A 22 -1.23 12.75 -2.64
CA VAL A 22 -1.69 14.09 -2.31
C VAL A 22 -0.69 15.11 -2.86
N ALA A 23 -1.16 16.08 -3.64
CA ALA A 23 -0.31 17.12 -4.18
C ALA A 23 0.16 18.07 -3.07
N GLY A 24 1.41 18.55 -3.17
CA GLY A 24 1.94 19.58 -2.29
C GLY A 24 1.20 20.91 -2.43
N ILE A 25 1.50 21.81 -1.53
CA ILE A 25 0.98 23.19 -1.57
C ILE A 25 1.74 23.96 -2.66
N GLY A 26 1.03 24.57 -3.59
CA GLY A 26 1.59 25.37 -4.68
C GLY A 26 0.79 25.23 -5.97
N ASP A 27 1.00 26.18 -6.88
CA ASP A 27 0.32 26.21 -8.18
C ASP A 27 1.21 25.71 -9.33
N GLU A 28 2.40 25.23 -9.03
CA GLU A 28 3.30 24.66 -10.02
C GLU A 28 2.77 23.33 -10.53
N ASN A 29 2.80 23.13 -11.85
CA ASN A 29 2.40 21.88 -12.52
C ASN A 29 0.95 21.43 -12.21
N ILE A 30 0.02 22.38 -12.10
CA ILE A 30 -1.41 22.11 -11.84
C ILE A 30 -1.99 21.10 -12.84
N GLU A 31 -1.53 21.14 -14.10
CA GLU A 31 -1.93 20.22 -15.17
C GLU A 31 -1.61 18.75 -14.85
N ASN A 32 -0.65 18.48 -13.96
CA ASN A 32 -0.30 17.13 -13.51
C ASN A 32 -1.11 16.67 -12.29
N THR A 33 -2.11 17.44 -11.90
CA THR A 33 -2.99 17.14 -10.77
C THR A 33 -4.45 16.94 -11.20
N ILE A 34 -5.21 16.31 -10.34
CA ILE A 34 -6.67 16.19 -10.42
C ILE A 34 -7.24 16.84 -9.17
N LYS A 35 -8.16 17.81 -9.33
CA LYS A 35 -8.86 18.44 -8.22
C LYS A 35 -10.08 17.60 -7.84
N ASN A 36 -10.23 17.31 -6.57
CA ASN A 36 -11.46 16.71 -6.03
C ASN A 36 -12.54 17.81 -5.95
N GLY A 37 -13.66 17.58 -6.63
CA GLY A 37 -14.76 18.55 -6.68
C GLY A 37 -15.44 18.77 -5.32
N SER A 38 -15.38 17.79 -4.41
CA SER A 38 -16.06 17.88 -3.10
C SER A 38 -15.20 18.52 -2.02
N THR A 39 -13.89 18.23 -1.98
CA THR A 39 -12.99 18.69 -0.91
C THR A 39 -12.07 19.83 -1.36
N GLY A 40 -11.93 20.04 -2.66
CA GLY A 40 -10.95 20.97 -3.22
C GLY A 40 -9.49 20.48 -3.17
N GLU A 41 -9.24 19.35 -2.55
CA GLU A 41 -7.92 18.71 -2.51
C GLU A 41 -7.43 18.36 -3.92
N ARG A 42 -6.12 18.40 -4.11
CA ARG A 42 -5.48 18.02 -5.35
C ARG A 42 -4.70 16.73 -5.18
N TYR A 43 -4.75 15.87 -6.17
CA TYR A 43 -4.04 14.60 -6.20
C TYR A 43 -3.18 14.50 -7.46
N LEU A 44 -2.02 13.89 -7.33
CA LEU A 44 -1.10 13.66 -8.45
C LEU A 44 -1.69 12.65 -9.44
N LYS A 45 -1.50 12.88 -10.74
CA LYS A 45 -1.86 11.92 -11.79
C LYS A 45 -0.88 10.75 -11.87
N SER A 46 0.39 11.02 -11.53
CA SER A 46 1.46 10.04 -11.57
C SER A 46 2.52 10.37 -10.52
N ALA A 47 3.29 9.37 -10.12
CA ALA A 47 4.45 9.54 -9.28
C ALA A 47 5.58 8.62 -9.75
N ALA A 48 6.82 9.07 -9.65
CA ALA A 48 8.00 8.29 -9.92
C ALA A 48 8.72 7.93 -8.62
N ILE A 49 9.09 6.66 -8.49
CA ILE A 49 9.86 6.16 -7.34
C ILE A 49 11.27 5.86 -7.82
N TYR A 50 12.23 6.60 -7.30
CA TYR A 50 13.65 6.40 -7.60
C TYR A 50 14.48 6.32 -6.33
N GLY A 51 15.69 5.83 -6.44
CA GLY A 51 16.61 5.65 -5.33
C GLY A 51 17.74 4.69 -5.69
N ALA A 52 18.74 4.57 -4.83
CA ALA A 52 19.88 3.69 -5.01
C ALA A 52 19.46 2.21 -5.17
N ASN A 53 20.33 1.39 -5.73
CA ASN A 53 20.13 -0.06 -5.75
C ASN A 53 20.00 -0.58 -4.31
N ALA A 54 19.17 -1.59 -4.10
CA ALA A 54 18.84 -2.16 -2.79
C ALA A 54 18.14 -1.21 -1.79
N SER A 55 17.67 -0.03 -2.21
CA SER A 55 16.94 0.91 -1.33
C SER A 55 15.49 0.50 -0.99
N GLY A 56 15.03 -0.66 -1.46
CA GLY A 56 13.69 -1.16 -1.15
C GLY A 56 12.60 -0.85 -2.17
N LYS A 57 12.90 -0.14 -3.28
CA LYS A 57 11.91 0.19 -4.34
C LYS A 57 11.12 -1.03 -4.81
N THR A 58 11.83 -2.10 -5.15
CA THR A 58 11.21 -3.36 -5.60
C THR A 58 10.33 -3.99 -4.51
N ASN A 59 10.73 -3.91 -3.25
CA ASN A 59 9.94 -4.47 -2.14
C ASN A 59 8.68 -3.66 -1.90
N PHE A 60 8.72 -2.35 -2.08
CA PHE A 60 7.54 -1.51 -2.05
C PHE A 60 6.55 -1.87 -3.18
N MET A 61 7.03 -2.04 -4.41
CA MET A 61 6.18 -2.49 -5.53
C MET A 61 5.60 -3.89 -5.30
N LYS A 62 6.39 -4.80 -4.71
CA LYS A 62 5.90 -6.12 -4.30
C LYS A 62 4.83 -6.03 -3.21
N ALA A 63 4.95 -5.09 -2.27
CA ALA A 63 3.95 -4.87 -1.24
C ALA A 63 2.59 -4.47 -1.83
N ILE A 64 2.58 -3.48 -2.74
CA ILE A 64 1.36 -3.08 -3.44
C ILE A 64 0.76 -4.27 -4.20
N THR A 65 1.59 -5.00 -4.95
CA THR A 65 1.13 -6.16 -5.73
C THR A 65 0.56 -7.25 -4.84
N ALA A 66 1.24 -7.60 -3.76
CA ALA A 66 0.78 -8.60 -2.80
C ALA A 66 -0.58 -8.21 -2.18
N ALA A 67 -0.70 -6.96 -1.76
CA ALA A 67 -1.95 -6.45 -1.19
C ALA A 67 -3.12 -6.47 -2.19
N ILE A 68 -2.89 -6.06 -3.44
CA ILE A 68 -3.92 -6.12 -4.51
C ILE A 68 -4.31 -7.57 -4.81
N LEU A 69 -3.34 -8.48 -4.93
CA LEU A 69 -3.62 -9.89 -5.17
C LEU A 69 -4.41 -10.51 -4.02
N MET A 70 -4.10 -10.15 -2.78
CA MET A 70 -4.82 -10.61 -1.60
C MET A 70 -6.30 -10.19 -1.67
N VAL A 71 -6.58 -8.92 -1.93
CA VAL A 71 -7.97 -8.42 -2.06
C VAL A 71 -8.71 -9.09 -3.21
N ARG A 72 -8.06 -9.27 -4.37
CA ARG A 72 -8.70 -9.84 -5.57
C ARG A 72 -8.96 -11.34 -5.48
N LYS A 73 -8.10 -12.07 -4.78
CA LYS A 73 -8.15 -13.53 -4.73
C LYS A 73 -8.69 -14.10 -3.41
N SER A 74 -9.03 -13.25 -2.44
CA SER A 74 -9.47 -13.70 -1.12
C SER A 74 -10.68 -14.63 -1.17
N ASN A 75 -11.61 -14.39 -2.08
CA ASN A 75 -12.81 -15.21 -2.26
C ASN A 75 -12.58 -16.51 -3.04
N LEU A 76 -11.42 -16.69 -3.67
CA LEU A 76 -11.07 -17.87 -4.47
C LEU A 76 -10.14 -18.84 -3.71
N ARG A 77 -9.64 -18.42 -2.54
CA ARG A 77 -8.70 -19.22 -1.76
C ARG A 77 -9.42 -20.22 -0.83
N ASN A 78 -8.83 -21.38 -0.70
CA ASN A 78 -9.26 -22.35 0.31
C ASN A 78 -8.76 -21.89 1.69
N ILE A 79 -9.54 -22.18 2.74
CA ILE A 79 -9.26 -21.77 4.14
C ILE A 79 -7.89 -22.26 4.63
N ASN A 80 -7.42 -23.41 4.11
CA ASN A 80 -6.14 -24.02 4.53
C ASN A 80 -4.98 -23.72 3.58
N GLU A 81 -5.16 -22.85 2.60
CA GLU A 81 -4.10 -22.51 1.66
C GLU A 81 -3.19 -21.42 2.23
N PRO A 82 -1.86 -21.67 2.35
CA PRO A 82 -0.95 -20.67 2.92
C PRO A 82 -0.83 -19.44 2.04
N LEU A 83 -0.74 -18.26 2.70
CA LEU A 83 -0.60 -16.96 2.07
C LEU A 83 0.88 -16.66 1.79
N LEU A 84 1.47 -17.33 0.81
CA LEU A 84 2.91 -17.27 0.50
C LEU A 84 3.41 -15.85 0.13
N GLU A 85 2.50 -14.94 -0.22
CA GLU A 85 2.80 -13.55 -0.47
C GLU A 85 3.13 -12.76 0.82
N MET A 86 2.65 -13.24 1.97
CA MET A 86 2.88 -12.61 3.27
C MET A 86 4.28 -12.95 3.78
N ARG A 87 5.18 -12.00 3.68
CA ARG A 87 6.60 -12.14 4.03
C ARG A 87 6.99 -11.08 5.04
N PRO A 88 6.92 -11.36 6.36
CA PRO A 88 7.28 -10.39 7.38
C PRO A 88 8.76 -10.02 7.33
N PHE A 89 9.12 -8.90 7.95
CA PHE A 89 10.50 -8.46 8.11
C PHE A 89 11.26 -9.45 9.02
N LYS A 90 12.38 -9.99 8.50
CA LYS A 90 13.05 -11.14 9.11
C LYS A 90 14.20 -10.78 10.06
N PHE A 91 14.64 -9.53 10.09
CA PHE A 91 15.80 -9.13 10.88
C PHE A 91 15.45 -8.62 12.28
N ASP A 92 14.22 -8.87 12.74
CA ASP A 92 13.77 -8.57 14.10
C ASP A 92 12.86 -9.72 14.58
N LEU A 93 13.21 -10.27 15.77
CA LEU A 93 12.49 -11.42 16.35
C LEU A 93 11.02 -11.13 16.67
N LYS A 94 10.66 -9.86 16.89
CA LYS A 94 9.27 -9.47 17.14
C LYS A 94 8.45 -9.52 15.83
N THR A 95 8.97 -8.85 14.80
CA THR A 95 8.25 -8.69 13.53
C THR A 95 8.06 -9.99 12.75
N ILE A 96 8.91 -10.99 12.94
CA ILE A 96 8.76 -12.31 12.29
C ILE A 96 7.43 -12.98 12.67
N ASN A 97 6.94 -12.75 13.89
CA ASN A 97 5.71 -13.36 14.40
C ASN A 97 4.51 -12.42 14.34
N GLU A 98 4.69 -11.20 13.83
CA GLU A 98 3.63 -10.23 13.63
C GLU A 98 3.09 -10.29 12.20
N PRO A 99 1.80 -9.99 11.97
CA PRO A 99 1.26 -9.93 10.63
C PRO A 99 1.86 -8.78 9.81
N CYS A 100 1.85 -8.93 8.49
CA CYS A 100 2.04 -7.82 7.57
C CYS A 100 0.77 -6.95 7.58
N GLU A 101 0.92 -5.63 7.59
CA GLU A 101 -0.20 -4.70 7.61
C GLU A 101 -0.24 -3.88 6.31
N PHE A 102 -1.43 -3.71 5.75
CA PHE A 102 -1.65 -2.95 4.51
C PHE A 102 -2.86 -2.04 4.65
N LYS A 103 -2.75 -0.82 4.11
CA LYS A 103 -3.84 0.14 4.08
C LYS A 103 -3.87 0.89 2.75
N PHE A 104 -5.04 1.00 2.17
CA PHE A 104 -5.33 1.78 0.99
C PHE A 104 -6.28 2.93 1.34
N VAL A 105 -5.99 4.11 0.83
CA VAL A 105 -6.92 5.22 0.76
C VAL A 105 -7.18 5.50 -0.71
N PHE A 106 -8.43 5.46 -1.13
CA PHE A 106 -8.80 5.66 -2.53
C PHE A 106 -10.12 6.38 -2.68
N ILE A 107 -10.32 7.01 -3.83
CA ILE A 107 -11.58 7.68 -4.19
C ILE A 107 -12.23 6.91 -5.33
N LYS A 108 -13.52 6.62 -5.16
CA LYS A 108 -14.40 6.07 -6.19
C LYS A 108 -15.74 6.81 -6.13
N ASN A 109 -16.23 7.30 -7.27
CA ASN A 109 -17.49 8.06 -7.37
C ASN A 109 -17.56 9.25 -6.38
N ASN A 110 -16.46 10.00 -6.24
CA ASN A 110 -16.29 11.12 -5.31
C ASN A 110 -16.40 10.76 -3.81
N ILE A 111 -16.42 9.48 -3.47
CA ILE A 111 -16.41 9.01 -2.08
C ILE A 111 -15.02 8.50 -1.75
N LYS A 112 -14.48 8.97 -0.63
CA LYS A 112 -13.20 8.51 -0.08
C LYS A 112 -13.41 7.25 0.74
N TYR A 113 -12.67 6.21 0.41
CA TYR A 113 -12.67 4.93 1.11
C TYR A 113 -11.31 4.71 1.77
N ILE A 114 -11.35 4.14 2.96
CA ILE A 114 -10.18 3.63 3.66
C ILE A 114 -10.41 2.13 3.82
N TYR A 115 -9.49 1.34 3.32
CA TYR A 115 -9.52 -0.11 3.41
C TYR A 115 -8.19 -0.63 3.90
N GLY A 116 -8.19 -1.42 4.95
CA GLY A 116 -6.99 -2.02 5.50
C GLY A 116 -7.23 -3.44 5.95
N PHE A 117 -6.17 -4.22 5.98
CA PHE A 117 -6.15 -5.56 6.54
C PHE A 117 -4.74 -5.88 7.04
N SER A 118 -4.66 -6.86 7.93
CA SER A 118 -3.41 -7.50 8.29
C SER A 118 -3.49 -8.99 7.99
N ALA A 119 -2.36 -9.59 7.65
CA ALA A 119 -2.28 -10.99 7.31
C ALA A 119 -0.92 -11.58 7.64
N ASP A 120 -0.91 -12.82 8.09
CA ASP A 120 0.28 -13.66 8.16
C ASP A 120 0.22 -14.79 7.10
N ILE A 121 1.13 -15.75 7.17
CA ILE A 121 1.15 -16.88 6.22
C ILE A 121 -0.08 -17.79 6.34
N ASN A 122 -0.80 -17.75 7.46
CA ASN A 122 -1.88 -18.69 7.75
C ASN A 122 -3.26 -18.06 7.54
N ARG A 123 -3.43 -16.75 7.79
CA ARG A 123 -4.75 -16.09 7.76
C ARG A 123 -4.70 -14.58 7.55
N ILE A 124 -5.86 -14.04 7.20
CA ILE A 124 -6.17 -12.62 7.19
C ILE A 124 -6.92 -12.28 8.49
N TYR A 125 -6.60 -11.11 9.06
CA TYR A 125 -7.21 -10.58 10.28
C TYR A 125 -8.16 -9.43 9.98
#